data_d22463bc0bc00a8d4c6f7c47357e603d
#
_entry.id   d22463bc0bc00a8d4c6f7c47357e603d
#
_cell.length_a   1.000
_cell.length_b   1.000
_cell.length_c   1.000
_cell.angle_alpha   90.00
_cell.angle_beta   90.00
_cell.angle_gamma   90.00
#
_symmetry.space_group_name_H-M   'P 1'
#
loop_
_entity.id
_entity.type
_entity.pdbx_description
1 polymer ?
#
loop_
_entity_poly.entity_id
_entity_poly.type
_entity_poly.pdbx_seq_one_letter_code
_entity_poly.pdbx_strand_id
1 'polypeptide(L)'
;MIKKTIKCFSVILLACTVMFVNDYALHADNAQNWYCKREKEHLRPCIDPTMSYIEEENGFFIGKDPDEKVIYLTFDAGYENGNIARILDTLKAHNAEGAFFILENLIRRNPELVGRMKTEGHLVCNHTAKHKDMTKLSEKEIEQELCSLETLYKETFGEDLAHFYRPPEGRFDRKSLDTVRKLGYHTAFWSLAYADWDNNKQPDPAKAKKLLCDHVHNGAVILLHPTSKTNADILDDLLTEWENQGYRFGSLLEFTEKA
;
A
#
# COMPACT_ATOMS: atom_id res chain seq x y z
N MET A 1 47.34 54.00 3.10
CA MET A 1 46.59 53.35 4.22
C MET A 1 45.22 52.92 3.74
N ILE A 2 45.07 51.75 3.06
CA ILE A 2 43.86 51.09 2.82
C ILE A 2 44.21 49.62 2.55
N LYS A 3 44.22 48.79 3.57
CA LYS A 3 44.21 47.31 3.46
C LYS A 3 43.79 46.76 4.82
N LYS A 4 42.47 46.46 5.00
CA LYS A 4 41.96 45.52 5.99
C LYS A 4 40.43 45.71 6.06
N THR A 5 39.68 45.07 5.21
CA THR A 5 38.26 44.75 5.48
C THR A 5 37.67 43.90 4.33
N ILE A 6 38.27 42.77 4.02
CA ILE A 6 37.59 41.73 3.19
C ILE A 6 38.10 40.38 3.72
N LYS A 7 37.57 39.90 4.83
CA LYS A 7 37.79 38.52 5.29
C LYS A 7 36.69 37.97 6.24
N CYS A 8 35.55 38.64 6.38
CA CYS A 8 34.52 38.17 7.33
C CYS A 8 33.21 37.69 6.68
N PHE A 9 33.02 37.77 5.37
CA PHE A 9 31.72 37.41 4.75
C PHE A 9 31.65 36.00 4.21
N SER A 10 32.77 35.31 4.03
CA SER A 10 32.74 33.94 3.41
C SER A 10 32.55 32.80 4.39
N VAL A 11 32.66 33.01 5.70
CA VAL A 11 32.53 31.94 6.70
C VAL A 11 31.10 31.76 7.19
N ILE A 12 30.26 32.80 7.13
CA ILE A 12 28.88 32.75 7.61
C ILE A 12 27.95 32.03 6.60
N LEU A 13 28.24 32.10 5.31
CA LEU A 13 27.42 31.46 4.27
C LEU A 13 27.60 29.93 4.21
N LEU A 14 28.79 29.44 4.64
CA LEU A 14 29.05 27.99 4.64
C LEU A 14 28.46 27.28 5.87
N ALA A 15 28.29 27.98 7.00
CA ALA A 15 27.69 27.45 8.20
C ALA A 15 26.15 27.29 8.07
N CYS A 16 25.48 28.17 7.33
CA CYS A 16 24.03 28.08 7.13
C CYS A 16 23.66 26.97 6.16
N THR A 17 24.45 26.65 5.14
CA THR A 17 24.18 25.56 4.21
C THR A 17 24.38 24.17 4.84
N VAL A 18 25.32 24.05 5.79
CA VAL A 18 25.54 22.75 6.48
C VAL A 18 24.45 22.46 7.53
N MET A 19 23.86 23.49 8.15
CA MET A 19 22.75 23.27 9.10
C MET A 19 21.44 22.87 8.43
N PHE A 20 21.15 23.38 7.23
CA PHE A 20 19.91 22.99 6.51
C PHE A 20 19.97 21.57 5.94
N VAL A 21 21.16 21.07 5.60
CA VAL A 21 21.30 19.68 5.09
C VAL A 21 21.18 18.64 6.20
N ASN A 22 21.57 18.98 7.44
CA ASN A 22 21.47 18.06 8.58
C ASN A 22 20.04 17.90 9.13
N ASP A 23 19.17 18.93 9.04
CA ASP A 23 17.79 18.81 9.53
C ASP A 23 16.93 17.91 8.62
N TYR A 24 17.16 17.93 7.31
CA TYR A 24 16.46 17.03 6.40
C TYR A 24 16.90 15.56 6.54
N ALA A 25 18.13 15.30 6.88
CA ALA A 25 18.64 13.94 7.11
C ALA A 25 18.17 13.34 8.45
N LEU A 26 17.96 14.17 9.49
CA LEU A 26 17.54 13.71 10.80
C LEU A 26 16.06 13.31 10.90
N HIS A 27 15.20 13.81 10.01
CA HIS A 27 13.78 13.44 9.98
C HIS A 27 13.46 12.22 9.10
N ALA A 28 14.37 11.83 8.20
CA ALA A 28 14.16 10.73 7.26
C ALA A 28 14.42 9.32 7.84
N ASP A 29 15.13 9.22 8.96
CA ASP A 29 15.53 7.93 9.56
C ASP A 29 14.57 7.41 10.64
N ASN A 30 13.54 8.16 10.99
CA ASN A 30 12.57 7.73 11.98
C ASN A 30 11.46 6.90 11.33
N ALA A 31 11.13 5.78 11.95
CA ALA A 31 10.00 4.96 11.55
C ALA A 31 8.68 5.77 11.58
N GLN A 32 7.96 5.74 10.48
CA GLN A 32 6.67 6.41 10.28
C GLN A 32 5.56 5.38 10.14
N ASN A 33 4.33 5.79 10.46
CA ASN A 33 3.14 5.01 10.16
C ASN A 33 2.40 5.73 9.04
N TRP A 34 2.07 4.99 7.99
CA TRP A 34 1.27 5.53 6.90
C TRP A 34 -0.13 5.89 7.39
N TYR A 35 -0.57 7.05 7.00
CA TYR A 35 -1.97 7.45 7.09
C TYR A 35 -2.33 8.31 5.88
N CYS A 36 -3.60 8.29 5.54
CA CYS A 36 -4.16 9.20 4.56
C CYS A 36 -5.40 9.86 5.14
N LYS A 37 -5.43 11.19 5.13
CA LYS A 37 -6.57 11.94 5.62
C LYS A 37 -7.72 11.79 4.62
N ARG A 38 -8.86 11.30 5.09
CA ARG A 38 -10.06 11.23 4.27
C ARG A 38 -10.60 12.62 4.01
N GLU A 39 -10.72 13.00 2.76
CA GLU A 39 -11.31 14.25 2.34
C GLU A 39 -12.83 14.07 2.09
N LYS A 40 -13.59 15.15 2.14
CA LYS A 40 -15.03 15.15 1.84
C LYS A 40 -15.25 15.40 0.35
N GLU A 41 -16.50 15.19 -0.10
CA GLU A 41 -16.93 15.56 -1.46
C GLU A 41 -16.09 14.88 -2.56
N HIS A 42 -15.65 13.65 -2.31
CA HIS A 42 -14.84 12.85 -3.23
C HIS A 42 -13.50 13.51 -3.63
N LEU A 43 -13.01 14.46 -2.83
CA LEU A 43 -11.74 15.10 -3.09
C LEU A 43 -10.58 14.11 -2.86
N ARG A 44 -9.60 14.19 -3.74
CA ARG A 44 -8.38 13.38 -3.63
C ARG A 44 -7.55 13.84 -2.44
N PRO A 45 -7.13 12.93 -1.55
CA PRO A 45 -6.24 13.29 -0.45
C PRO A 45 -4.85 13.64 -0.95
N CYS A 46 -4.19 14.56 -0.23
CA CYS A 46 -2.78 14.87 -0.44
C CYS A 46 -1.91 14.06 0.51
N ILE A 47 -0.71 13.74 0.06
CA ILE A 47 0.32 13.15 0.92
C ILE A 47 0.79 14.17 1.95
N ASP A 48 1.10 13.71 3.16
CA ASP A 48 1.82 14.53 4.13
C ASP A 48 3.23 14.84 3.58
N PRO A 49 3.66 16.12 3.53
CA PRO A 49 4.96 16.48 2.99
C PRO A 49 6.15 15.74 3.61
N THR A 50 6.04 15.31 4.87
CA THR A 50 7.09 14.52 5.54
C THR A 50 7.22 13.10 5.00
N MET A 51 6.22 12.62 4.26
CA MET A 51 6.17 11.29 3.65
C MET A 51 6.36 11.33 2.12
N SER A 52 6.54 12.51 1.50
CA SER A 52 6.63 12.65 0.03
C SER A 52 7.75 11.84 -0.60
N TYR A 53 8.78 11.50 0.15
CA TYR A 53 9.90 10.69 -0.32
C TYR A 53 9.53 9.26 -0.71
N ILE A 54 8.32 8.78 -0.38
CA ILE A 54 7.88 7.43 -0.80
C ILE A 54 7.87 7.29 -2.33
N GLU A 55 7.57 8.38 -3.07
CA GLU A 55 7.55 8.37 -4.53
C GLU A 55 8.96 8.16 -5.12
N GLU A 56 10.01 8.70 -4.47
CA GLU A 56 11.41 8.48 -4.83
C GLU A 56 11.83 7.01 -4.62
N GLU A 57 11.15 6.32 -3.71
CA GLU A 57 11.37 4.91 -3.36
C GLU A 57 10.37 3.96 -4.05
N ASN A 58 9.86 4.33 -5.22
CA ASN A 58 8.86 3.57 -5.98
C ASN A 58 7.57 3.30 -5.17
N GLY A 59 7.23 4.17 -4.22
CA GLY A 59 5.98 4.07 -3.46
C GLY A 59 4.84 4.85 -4.13
N PHE A 60 3.63 4.37 -3.95
CA PHE A 60 2.41 5.03 -4.42
C PHE A 60 1.26 4.81 -3.43
N PHE A 61 0.24 5.66 -3.48
CA PHE A 61 -0.94 5.57 -2.63
C PHE A 61 -2.23 5.97 -3.34
N ILE A 62 -2.12 6.54 -4.53
CA ILE A 62 -3.24 7.09 -5.30
C ILE A 62 -2.90 7.05 -6.81
N GLY A 63 -3.88 6.86 -7.66
CA GLY A 63 -3.71 6.87 -9.12
C GLY A 63 -3.12 8.18 -9.64
N LYS A 64 -2.36 8.11 -10.72
CA LYS A 64 -1.62 9.26 -11.28
C LYS A 64 -2.54 10.31 -11.90
N ASP A 65 -3.56 9.88 -12.66
CA ASP A 65 -4.49 10.78 -13.33
C ASP A 65 -5.61 11.25 -12.36
N PRO A 66 -5.72 12.54 -12.08
CA PRO A 66 -6.75 13.07 -11.18
C PRO A 66 -8.16 13.04 -11.78
N ASP A 67 -8.29 12.97 -13.10
CA ASP A 67 -9.57 13.02 -13.78
C ASP A 67 -10.14 11.63 -14.07
N GLU A 68 -9.32 10.59 -13.96
CA GLU A 68 -9.72 9.23 -14.25
C GLU A 68 -10.51 8.61 -13.09
N LYS A 69 -11.74 8.18 -13.39
CA LYS A 69 -12.59 7.44 -12.45
C LYS A 69 -12.15 5.98 -12.36
N VAL A 70 -11.06 5.72 -11.65
CA VAL A 70 -10.52 4.40 -11.39
C VAL A 70 -10.40 4.14 -9.90
N ILE A 71 -10.66 2.90 -9.48
CA ILE A 71 -10.48 2.40 -8.13
C ILE A 71 -9.55 1.19 -8.21
N TYR A 72 -8.56 1.14 -7.34
CA TYR A 72 -7.67 0.00 -7.18
C TYR A 72 -8.02 -0.72 -5.87
N LEU A 73 -8.57 -1.92 -6.00
CA LEU A 73 -8.99 -2.73 -4.85
C LEU A 73 -7.80 -3.50 -4.31
N THR A 74 -7.46 -3.30 -3.04
CA THR A 74 -6.32 -3.99 -2.42
C THR A 74 -6.72 -4.62 -1.09
N PHE A 75 -6.16 -5.80 -0.82
CA PHE A 75 -6.53 -6.63 0.32
C PHE A 75 -5.30 -7.14 1.05
N ASP A 76 -5.19 -6.89 2.37
CA ASP A 76 -4.15 -7.48 3.20
C ASP A 76 -4.67 -8.80 3.80
N ALA A 77 -4.08 -9.93 3.33
CA ALA A 77 -4.60 -11.28 3.51
C ALA A 77 -3.58 -12.21 4.19
N GLY A 78 -3.60 -12.26 5.53
CA GLY A 78 -2.68 -13.12 6.30
C GLY A 78 -3.22 -14.50 6.65
N TYR A 79 -4.54 -14.66 6.72
CA TYR A 79 -5.23 -15.92 7.06
C TYR A 79 -6.67 -15.92 6.55
N GLU A 80 -7.34 -17.07 6.62
CA GLU A 80 -8.72 -17.28 6.20
C GLU A 80 -9.63 -17.52 7.41
N ASN A 81 -10.86 -17.00 7.33
CA ASN A 81 -11.90 -17.20 8.33
C ASN A 81 -13.31 -17.38 7.72
N GLY A 82 -13.40 -17.80 6.45
CA GLY A 82 -14.64 -18.01 5.69
C GLY A 82 -15.05 -16.84 4.79
N ASN A 83 -14.29 -15.76 4.73
CA ASN A 83 -14.68 -14.56 3.98
C ASN A 83 -13.89 -14.35 2.67
N ILE A 84 -12.66 -14.85 2.54
CA ILE A 84 -11.85 -14.66 1.31
C ILE A 84 -12.57 -15.25 0.09
N ALA A 85 -13.12 -16.46 0.22
CA ALA A 85 -13.86 -17.09 -0.88
C ALA A 85 -15.05 -16.24 -1.35
N ARG A 86 -15.81 -15.65 -0.42
CA ARG A 86 -16.96 -14.77 -0.71
C ARG A 86 -16.51 -13.49 -1.44
N ILE A 87 -15.39 -12.90 -1.02
CA ILE A 87 -14.81 -11.72 -1.66
C ILE A 87 -14.38 -12.05 -3.09
N LEU A 88 -13.69 -13.19 -3.31
CA LEU A 88 -13.31 -13.64 -4.65
C LEU A 88 -14.55 -13.89 -5.54
N ASP A 89 -15.61 -14.51 -5.01
CA ASP A 89 -16.84 -14.71 -5.75
C ASP A 89 -17.48 -13.38 -6.18
N THR A 90 -17.49 -12.38 -5.29
CA THR A 90 -17.99 -11.02 -5.60
C THR A 90 -17.12 -10.33 -6.64
N LEU A 91 -15.80 -10.32 -6.48
CA LEU A 91 -14.88 -9.70 -7.46
C LEU A 91 -15.07 -10.32 -8.86
N LYS A 92 -15.22 -11.65 -8.92
CA LYS A 92 -15.49 -12.36 -10.17
C LYS A 92 -16.83 -11.95 -10.81
N ALA A 93 -17.89 -11.79 -10.01
CA ALA A 93 -19.21 -11.38 -10.49
C ALA A 93 -19.19 -10.00 -11.15
N HIS A 94 -18.35 -9.08 -10.64
CA HIS A 94 -18.15 -7.73 -11.15
C HIS A 94 -17.02 -7.61 -12.19
N ASN A 95 -16.33 -8.70 -12.53
CA ASN A 95 -15.13 -8.67 -13.37
C ASN A 95 -14.09 -7.65 -12.86
N ALA A 96 -13.98 -7.54 -11.54
CA ALA A 96 -13.11 -6.61 -10.85
C ALA A 96 -11.81 -7.28 -10.45
N GLU A 97 -10.66 -6.69 -10.82
CA GLU A 97 -9.35 -7.14 -10.35
C GLU A 97 -9.12 -6.66 -8.92
N GLY A 98 -8.52 -7.50 -8.09
CA GLY A 98 -8.01 -7.15 -6.77
C GLY A 98 -6.53 -7.47 -6.64
N ALA A 99 -5.80 -6.73 -5.80
CA ALA A 99 -4.43 -7.04 -5.43
C ALA A 99 -4.39 -7.54 -3.97
N PHE A 100 -3.98 -8.78 -3.78
CA PHE A 100 -3.94 -9.44 -2.48
C PHE A 100 -2.51 -9.47 -1.95
N PHE A 101 -2.23 -8.68 -0.92
CA PHE A 101 -0.96 -8.69 -0.20
C PHE A 101 -1.00 -9.80 0.84
N ILE A 102 -0.29 -10.91 0.57
CA ILE A 102 -0.41 -12.14 1.34
C ILE A 102 0.79 -12.39 2.26
N LEU A 103 0.56 -13.17 3.32
CA LEU A 103 1.58 -13.74 4.19
C LEU A 103 1.83 -15.21 3.84
N GLU A 104 2.99 -15.72 4.26
CA GLU A 104 3.35 -17.14 4.16
C GLU A 104 2.28 -18.08 4.74
N ASN A 105 1.66 -17.68 5.86
CA ASN A 105 0.64 -18.46 6.53
C ASN A 105 -0.58 -18.77 5.63
N LEU A 106 -0.98 -17.82 4.77
CA LEU A 106 -2.12 -18.04 3.87
C LEU A 106 -1.78 -19.10 2.81
N ILE A 107 -0.58 -19.07 2.22
CA ILE A 107 -0.13 -20.09 1.27
C ILE A 107 -0.12 -21.47 1.92
N ARG A 108 0.45 -21.58 3.15
CA ARG A 108 0.60 -22.87 3.83
C ARG A 108 -0.72 -23.50 4.26
N ARG A 109 -1.71 -22.70 4.60
CA ARG A 109 -2.98 -23.18 5.16
C ARG A 109 -4.12 -23.25 4.16
N ASN A 110 -4.08 -22.39 3.17
CA ASN A 110 -5.17 -22.22 2.20
C ASN A 110 -4.62 -22.03 0.78
N PRO A 111 -3.74 -22.94 0.27
CA PRO A 111 -3.15 -22.79 -1.06
C PRO A 111 -4.18 -22.74 -2.18
N GLU A 112 -5.34 -23.40 -1.98
CA GLU A 112 -6.45 -23.38 -2.93
C GLU A 112 -7.04 -21.97 -3.13
N LEU A 113 -7.12 -21.16 -2.07
CA LEU A 113 -7.63 -19.79 -2.17
C LEU A 113 -6.61 -18.87 -2.85
N VAL A 114 -5.31 -19.04 -2.54
CA VAL A 114 -4.25 -18.31 -3.23
C VAL A 114 -4.21 -18.71 -4.71
N GLY A 115 -4.40 -19.98 -5.02
CA GLY A 115 -4.55 -20.48 -6.38
C GLY A 115 -5.76 -19.88 -7.11
N ARG A 116 -6.89 -19.66 -6.41
CA ARG A 116 -8.04 -18.94 -6.97
C ARG A 116 -7.72 -17.49 -7.27
N MET A 117 -7.06 -16.76 -6.35
CA MET A 117 -6.64 -15.37 -6.59
C MET A 117 -5.91 -15.26 -7.93
N LYS A 118 -4.93 -16.13 -8.15
CA LYS A 118 -4.15 -16.19 -9.38
C LYS A 118 -5.02 -16.52 -10.61
N THR A 119 -5.77 -17.63 -10.57
CA THR A 119 -6.51 -18.13 -11.73
C THR A 119 -7.73 -17.28 -12.10
N GLU A 120 -8.22 -16.47 -11.17
CA GLU A 120 -9.31 -15.54 -11.38
C GLU A 120 -8.81 -14.14 -11.81
N GLY A 121 -7.48 -13.98 -12.04
CA GLY A 121 -6.90 -12.77 -12.64
C GLY A 121 -6.53 -11.68 -11.63
N HIS A 122 -6.46 -12.01 -10.34
CA HIS A 122 -6.03 -11.08 -9.32
C HIS A 122 -4.51 -11.08 -9.15
N LEU A 123 -3.94 -9.96 -8.70
CA LEU A 123 -2.53 -9.87 -8.34
C LEU A 123 -2.31 -10.48 -6.95
N VAL A 124 -1.32 -11.38 -6.85
CA VAL A 124 -0.83 -11.88 -5.57
C VAL A 124 0.47 -11.19 -5.26
N CYS A 125 0.50 -10.40 -4.18
CA CYS A 125 1.53 -9.45 -3.84
C CYS A 125 2.18 -9.78 -2.48
N ASN A 126 3.34 -9.18 -2.21
CA ASN A 126 4.13 -9.47 -1.02
C ASN A 126 3.73 -8.60 0.18
N HIS A 127 3.29 -9.25 1.28
CA HIS A 127 3.07 -8.60 2.58
C HIS A 127 4.06 -9.07 3.66
N THR A 128 5.25 -9.53 3.24
CA THR A 128 6.27 -10.22 4.03
C THR A 128 5.89 -11.68 4.38
N ALA A 129 6.87 -12.45 4.81
CA ALA A 129 6.62 -13.83 5.26
C ALA A 129 5.83 -13.87 6.57
N LYS A 130 6.20 -13.02 7.55
CA LYS A 130 5.75 -13.14 8.96
C LYS A 130 5.19 -11.86 9.56
N HIS A 131 4.86 -10.87 8.75
CA HIS A 131 4.27 -9.60 9.19
C HIS A 131 5.10 -8.87 10.26
N LYS A 132 6.44 -8.88 10.10
CA LYS A 132 7.33 -8.18 11.04
C LYS A 132 7.37 -6.67 10.76
N ASP A 133 7.65 -5.88 11.79
CA ASP A 133 7.98 -4.47 11.65
C ASP A 133 9.33 -4.33 10.92
N MET A 134 9.28 -4.00 9.64
CA MET A 134 10.45 -3.94 8.75
C MET A 134 11.43 -2.83 9.13
N THR A 135 10.98 -1.81 9.84
CA THR A 135 11.85 -0.71 10.30
C THR A 135 12.86 -1.15 11.37
N LYS A 136 12.58 -2.27 12.05
CA LYS A 136 13.44 -2.85 13.08
C LYS A 136 14.43 -3.89 12.55
N LEU A 137 14.32 -4.24 11.28
CA LEU A 137 15.14 -5.27 10.65
C LEU A 137 16.36 -4.64 9.96
N SER A 138 17.43 -5.42 9.85
CA SER A 138 18.53 -5.12 8.94
C SER A 138 18.10 -5.33 7.48
N GLU A 139 18.81 -4.73 6.52
CA GLU A 139 18.54 -4.92 5.09
C GLU A 139 18.49 -6.41 4.70
N LYS A 140 19.40 -7.22 5.22
CA LYS A 140 19.43 -8.67 4.99
C LYS A 140 18.20 -9.39 5.56
N GLU A 141 17.69 -8.97 6.72
CA GLU A 141 16.47 -9.56 7.29
C GLU A 141 15.22 -9.11 6.52
N ILE A 142 15.20 -7.87 6.00
CA ILE A 142 14.16 -7.39 5.09
C ILE A 142 14.14 -8.25 3.82
N GLU A 143 15.29 -8.43 3.17
CA GLU A 143 15.42 -9.31 2.01
C GLU A 143 14.92 -10.73 2.32
N GLN A 144 15.30 -11.29 3.48
CA GLN A 144 14.86 -12.62 3.88
C GLN A 144 13.34 -12.73 4.06
N GLU A 145 12.69 -11.72 4.65
CA GLU A 145 11.21 -11.69 4.80
C GLU A 145 10.51 -11.69 3.43
N LEU A 146 11.02 -10.94 2.44
CA LEU A 146 10.42 -10.88 1.11
C LEU A 146 10.72 -12.14 0.29
N CYS A 147 11.98 -12.54 0.19
CA CYS A 147 12.41 -13.69 -0.61
C CYS A 147 11.89 -15.04 -0.08
N SER A 148 11.65 -15.15 1.25
CA SER A 148 11.05 -16.37 1.82
C SER A 148 9.63 -16.58 1.30
N LEU A 149 8.83 -15.51 1.21
CA LEU A 149 7.47 -15.59 0.67
C LEU A 149 7.50 -15.86 -0.84
N GLU A 150 8.37 -15.17 -1.60
CA GLU A 150 8.53 -15.41 -3.04
C GLU A 150 8.88 -16.87 -3.33
N THR A 151 9.86 -17.41 -2.60
CA THR A 151 10.31 -18.81 -2.77
C THR A 151 9.16 -19.77 -2.52
N LEU A 152 8.44 -19.59 -1.40
CA LEU A 152 7.30 -20.44 -1.06
C LEU A 152 6.19 -20.35 -2.13
N TYR A 153 5.89 -19.15 -2.61
CA TYR A 153 4.88 -18.96 -3.65
C TYR A 153 5.29 -19.64 -4.96
N LYS A 154 6.53 -19.44 -5.39
CA LYS A 154 7.07 -20.04 -6.60
C LYS A 154 7.13 -21.57 -6.52
N GLU A 155 7.54 -22.13 -5.38
CA GLU A 155 7.53 -23.58 -5.14
C GLU A 155 6.12 -24.16 -5.16
N THR A 156 5.13 -23.40 -4.70
CA THR A 156 3.74 -23.85 -4.62
C THR A 156 2.99 -23.72 -5.95
N PHE A 157 3.20 -22.63 -6.69
CA PHE A 157 2.39 -22.29 -7.86
C PHE A 157 3.15 -22.27 -9.19
N GLY A 158 4.49 -22.38 -9.16
CA GLY A 158 5.33 -22.45 -10.36
C GLY A 158 5.57 -21.12 -11.07
N GLU A 159 5.22 -20.00 -10.45
CA GLU A 159 5.41 -18.65 -10.99
C GLU A 159 5.80 -17.65 -9.91
N ASP A 160 6.19 -16.45 -10.31
CA ASP A 160 6.62 -15.40 -9.40
C ASP A 160 5.44 -14.59 -8.87
N LEU A 161 5.56 -14.02 -7.65
CA LEU A 161 4.65 -13.02 -7.11
C LEU A 161 4.68 -11.74 -7.97
N ALA A 162 3.58 -11.01 -7.99
CA ALA A 162 3.58 -9.65 -8.52
C ALA A 162 4.51 -8.76 -7.65
N HIS A 163 5.37 -7.95 -8.31
CA HIS A 163 6.40 -7.15 -7.62
C HIS A 163 5.83 -5.91 -6.93
N PHE A 164 4.76 -6.11 -6.17
CA PHE A 164 4.18 -5.12 -5.26
C PHE A 164 4.34 -5.59 -3.82
N TYR A 165 4.72 -4.66 -2.97
CA TYR A 165 4.93 -4.85 -1.55
C TYR A 165 4.04 -3.90 -0.76
N ARG A 166 3.54 -4.34 0.39
CA ARG A 166 2.92 -3.46 1.38
C ARG A 166 3.56 -3.67 2.73
N PRO A 167 4.03 -2.59 3.40
CA PRO A 167 4.62 -2.70 4.72
C PRO A 167 3.57 -3.13 5.76
N PRO A 168 3.88 -4.09 6.64
CA PRO A 168 3.05 -4.45 7.77
C PRO A 168 2.64 -3.21 8.59
N GLU A 169 1.34 -3.12 8.92
CA GLU A 169 0.74 -1.99 9.66
C GLU A 169 0.92 -0.62 8.97
N GLY A 170 1.34 -0.57 7.70
CA GLY A 170 1.74 0.66 7.04
C GLY A 170 2.97 1.31 7.66
N ARG A 171 3.80 0.56 8.38
CA ARG A 171 4.97 1.08 9.08
C ARG A 171 6.21 0.98 8.21
N PHE A 172 6.92 2.10 8.07
CA PHE A 172 8.07 2.21 7.17
C PHE A 172 9.08 3.26 7.64
N ASP A 173 10.27 3.20 7.09
CA ASP A 173 11.30 4.23 7.13
C ASP A 173 12.02 4.26 5.75
N ARG A 174 12.87 5.26 5.52
CA ARG A 174 13.59 5.37 4.24
C ARG A 174 14.46 4.14 3.97
N LYS A 175 15.12 3.59 4.98
CA LYS A 175 15.96 2.38 4.85
C LYS A 175 15.13 1.17 4.36
N SER A 176 13.98 0.92 4.97
CA SER A 176 13.14 -0.21 4.59
C SER A 176 12.58 -0.05 3.18
N LEU A 177 12.16 1.16 2.78
CA LEU A 177 11.67 1.43 1.43
C LEU A 177 12.78 1.31 0.38
N ASP A 178 13.96 1.89 0.63
CA ASP A 178 15.11 1.79 -0.29
C ASP A 178 15.56 0.32 -0.49
N THR A 179 15.56 -0.47 0.60
CA THR A 179 15.87 -1.90 0.52
C THR A 179 14.87 -2.64 -0.36
N VAL A 180 13.58 -2.41 -0.15
CA VAL A 180 12.48 -3.01 -0.92
C VAL A 180 12.55 -2.59 -2.39
N ARG A 181 12.80 -1.30 -2.67
CA ARG A 181 12.99 -0.78 -4.04
C ARG A 181 14.18 -1.43 -4.75
N LYS A 182 15.32 -1.61 -4.06
CA LYS A 182 16.51 -2.30 -4.60
C LYS A 182 16.23 -3.77 -4.96
N LEU A 183 15.27 -4.41 -4.30
CA LEU A 183 14.80 -5.75 -4.64
C LEU A 183 13.79 -5.77 -5.80
N GLY A 184 13.49 -4.61 -6.39
CA GLY A 184 12.63 -4.49 -7.58
C GLY A 184 11.14 -4.33 -7.28
N TYR A 185 10.76 -4.09 -6.03
CA TYR A 185 9.36 -3.89 -5.64
C TYR A 185 8.87 -2.45 -5.78
N HIS A 186 7.58 -2.32 -6.01
CA HIS A 186 6.82 -1.09 -5.82
C HIS A 186 6.07 -1.16 -4.49
N THR A 187 6.20 -0.13 -3.64
CA THR A 187 5.51 -0.10 -2.34
C THR A 187 4.12 0.50 -2.49
N ALA A 188 3.10 -0.31 -2.22
CA ALA A 188 1.69 0.10 -2.31
C ALA A 188 1.17 0.54 -0.93
N PHE A 189 0.91 1.83 -0.77
CA PHE A 189 0.13 2.37 0.33
C PHE A 189 -1.36 2.48 -0.08
N TRP A 190 -2.16 3.29 0.60
CA TRP A 190 -3.58 3.48 0.31
C TRP A 190 -4.02 4.93 0.50
N SER A 191 -5.06 5.34 -0.21
CA SER A 191 -5.68 6.65 -0.06
C SER A 191 -7.05 6.58 0.63
N LEU A 192 -7.62 5.38 0.75
CA LEU A 192 -8.87 5.14 1.47
C LEU A 192 -8.79 3.83 2.24
N ALA A 193 -9.05 3.88 3.52
CA ALA A 193 -9.15 2.72 4.41
C ALA A 193 -10.04 3.04 5.61
N TYR A 194 -10.44 2.01 6.34
CA TYR A 194 -11.15 2.14 7.61
C TYR A 194 -10.78 1.01 8.56
N ALA A 195 -11.21 1.07 9.82
CA ALA A 195 -10.86 0.08 10.84
C ALA A 195 -11.71 -1.19 10.68
N ASP A 196 -11.26 -2.13 9.87
CA ASP A 196 -11.94 -3.40 9.50
C ASP A 196 -11.17 -4.66 9.91
N TRP A 197 -9.95 -4.53 10.43
CA TRP A 197 -9.03 -5.65 10.72
C TRP A 197 -9.35 -6.42 11.99
N ASP A 198 -10.09 -5.83 12.94
CA ASP A 198 -10.42 -6.49 14.22
C ASP A 198 -11.67 -7.37 14.07
N ASN A 199 -11.46 -8.69 13.95
CA ASN A 199 -12.55 -9.64 13.79
C ASN A 199 -13.49 -9.72 15.00
N ASN A 200 -13.06 -9.26 16.17
CA ASN A 200 -13.90 -9.22 17.37
C ASN A 200 -14.70 -7.91 17.48
N LYS A 201 -14.35 -6.91 16.66
CA LYS A 201 -14.98 -5.59 16.65
C LYS A 201 -15.31 -5.15 15.24
N GLN A 202 -16.13 -5.92 14.57
CA GLN A 202 -16.52 -5.60 13.19
C GLN A 202 -17.36 -4.33 13.11
N PRO A 203 -17.05 -3.43 12.17
CA PRO A 203 -17.85 -2.24 11.92
C PRO A 203 -19.28 -2.58 11.48
N ASP A 204 -20.21 -1.71 11.80
CA ASP A 204 -21.58 -1.79 11.29
C ASP A 204 -21.58 -1.71 9.75
N PRO A 205 -22.19 -2.66 9.03
CA PRO A 205 -22.16 -2.72 7.56
C PRO A 205 -22.66 -1.45 6.88
N ALA A 206 -23.78 -0.89 7.36
CA ALA A 206 -24.37 0.31 6.76
C ALA A 206 -23.45 1.53 6.93
N LYS A 207 -22.81 1.67 8.11
CA LYS A 207 -21.85 2.75 8.37
C LYS A 207 -20.56 2.57 7.56
N ALA A 208 -20.08 1.34 7.43
CA ALA A 208 -18.90 1.03 6.63
C ALA A 208 -19.13 1.34 5.14
N LYS A 209 -20.26 0.86 4.57
CA LYS A 209 -20.65 1.18 3.20
C LYS A 209 -20.76 2.68 2.98
N LYS A 210 -21.50 3.38 3.86
CA LYS A 210 -21.63 4.83 3.78
C LYS A 210 -20.28 5.55 3.81
N LEU A 211 -19.37 5.15 4.73
CA LEU A 211 -18.05 5.76 4.83
C LEU A 211 -17.26 5.59 3.52
N LEU A 212 -17.23 4.37 2.96
CA LEU A 212 -16.50 4.09 1.74
C LEU A 212 -17.10 4.82 0.54
N CYS A 213 -18.43 4.89 0.42
CA CYS A 213 -19.10 5.65 -0.62
C CYS A 213 -18.89 7.16 -0.50
N ASP A 214 -18.93 7.73 0.71
CA ASP A 214 -18.77 9.18 0.92
C ASP A 214 -17.33 9.67 0.64
N HIS A 215 -16.34 8.77 0.69
CA HIS A 215 -14.92 9.14 0.60
C HIS A 215 -14.18 8.53 -0.59
N VAL A 216 -14.84 7.72 -1.41
CA VAL A 216 -14.24 7.27 -2.67
C VAL A 216 -13.90 8.47 -3.56
N HIS A 217 -12.79 8.40 -4.28
CA HIS A 217 -12.30 9.48 -5.14
C HIS A 217 -11.56 8.91 -6.35
N ASN A 218 -11.34 9.72 -7.36
CA ASN A 218 -10.63 9.32 -8.57
C ASN A 218 -9.23 8.82 -8.21
N GLY A 219 -8.86 7.65 -8.74
CA GLY A 219 -7.57 7.01 -8.47
C GLY A 219 -7.44 6.40 -7.07
N ALA A 220 -8.55 6.17 -6.34
CA ALA A 220 -8.48 5.62 -4.99
C ALA A 220 -7.81 4.25 -4.94
N VAL A 221 -6.73 4.13 -4.16
CA VAL A 221 -6.18 2.84 -3.73
C VAL A 221 -6.83 2.51 -2.40
N ILE A 222 -7.70 1.50 -2.41
CA ILE A 222 -8.52 1.15 -1.25
C ILE A 222 -7.90 -0.05 -0.54
N LEU A 223 -7.61 0.10 0.77
CA LEU A 223 -7.19 -1.01 1.62
C LEU A 223 -8.40 -1.58 2.35
N LEU A 224 -8.61 -2.88 2.17
CA LEU A 224 -9.58 -3.70 2.89
C LEU A 224 -8.90 -4.95 3.47
N HIS A 225 -9.45 -5.49 4.56
CA HIS A 225 -9.00 -6.80 5.07
C HIS A 225 -10.04 -7.86 4.70
N PRO A 226 -9.65 -8.92 3.95
CA PRO A 226 -10.61 -9.90 3.45
C PRO A 226 -11.12 -10.84 4.54
N THR A 227 -10.53 -10.80 5.74
CA THR A 227 -11.05 -11.48 6.94
C THR A 227 -12.22 -10.74 7.59
N SER A 228 -12.49 -9.50 7.19
CA SER A 228 -13.63 -8.73 7.69
C SER A 228 -14.94 -9.29 7.15
N LYS A 229 -15.81 -9.76 8.05
CA LYS A 229 -17.17 -10.16 7.69
C LYS A 229 -17.94 -8.97 7.10
N THR A 230 -17.76 -7.79 7.65
CA THR A 230 -18.40 -6.56 7.15
C THR A 230 -18.03 -6.32 5.68
N ASN A 231 -16.72 -6.42 5.32
CA ASN A 231 -16.30 -6.27 3.93
C ASN A 231 -16.96 -7.31 3.02
N ALA A 232 -16.96 -8.58 3.44
CA ALA A 232 -17.58 -9.64 2.65
C ALA A 232 -19.10 -9.47 2.50
N ASP A 233 -19.77 -8.81 3.45
CA ASP A 233 -21.20 -8.55 3.41
C ASP A 233 -21.57 -7.36 2.52
N ILE A 234 -20.69 -6.36 2.39
CA ILE A 234 -21.01 -5.09 1.68
C ILE A 234 -20.34 -4.94 0.33
N LEU A 235 -19.39 -5.80 -0.04
CA LEU A 235 -18.53 -5.59 -1.22
C LEU A 235 -19.35 -5.56 -2.52
N ASP A 236 -20.32 -6.46 -2.70
CA ASP A 236 -21.19 -6.51 -3.87
C ASP A 236 -21.94 -5.18 -4.10
N ASP A 237 -22.55 -4.69 -3.04
CA ASP A 237 -23.24 -3.41 -3.01
C ASP A 237 -22.29 -2.21 -3.26
N LEU A 238 -21.05 -2.28 -2.75
CA LEU A 238 -20.05 -1.23 -2.98
C LEU A 238 -19.62 -1.18 -4.44
N LEU A 239 -19.28 -2.35 -5.02
CA LEU A 239 -18.86 -2.42 -6.42
C LEU A 239 -19.98 -1.93 -7.34
N THR A 240 -21.22 -2.39 -7.12
CA THR A 240 -22.40 -1.91 -7.85
C THR A 240 -22.56 -0.39 -7.78
N GLU A 241 -22.42 0.20 -6.58
CA GLU A 241 -22.55 1.65 -6.38
C GLU A 241 -21.45 2.42 -7.12
N TRP A 242 -20.21 1.95 -7.06
CA TRP A 242 -19.08 2.60 -7.73
C TRP A 242 -19.15 2.46 -9.26
N GLU A 243 -19.59 1.33 -9.78
CA GLU A 243 -19.90 1.14 -11.21
C GLU A 243 -20.98 2.12 -11.68
N ASN A 244 -22.06 2.29 -10.93
CA ASN A 244 -23.12 3.25 -11.21
C ASN A 244 -22.64 4.71 -11.20
N GLN A 245 -21.61 5.02 -10.39
CA GLN A 245 -20.94 6.31 -10.39
C GLN A 245 -19.94 6.47 -11.55
N GLY A 246 -19.74 5.43 -12.36
CA GLY A 246 -18.85 5.42 -13.52
C GLY A 246 -17.39 5.12 -13.21
N TYR A 247 -17.09 4.53 -12.06
CA TYR A 247 -15.75 4.02 -11.76
C TYR A 247 -15.50 2.69 -12.47
N ARG A 248 -14.27 2.50 -12.95
CA ARG A 248 -13.72 1.20 -13.32
C ARG A 248 -12.82 0.66 -12.20
N PHE A 249 -12.57 -0.64 -12.20
CA PHE A 249 -11.58 -1.26 -11.32
C PHE A 249 -10.29 -1.49 -12.09
N GLY A 250 -9.20 -0.85 -11.62
CA GLY A 250 -7.89 -0.87 -12.27
C GLY A 250 -6.94 -1.87 -11.65
N SER A 251 -5.93 -2.26 -12.41
CA SER A 251 -4.82 -3.10 -11.96
C SER A 251 -3.68 -2.26 -11.38
N LEU A 252 -3.04 -2.75 -10.31
CA LEU A 252 -1.81 -2.10 -9.81
C LEU A 252 -0.68 -2.10 -10.85
N LEU A 253 -0.74 -2.93 -11.89
CA LEU A 253 0.23 -2.90 -13.00
C LEU A 253 0.29 -1.53 -13.67
N GLU A 254 -0.79 -0.76 -13.68
CA GLU A 254 -0.84 0.60 -14.23
C GLU A 254 0.15 1.57 -13.56
N PHE A 255 0.59 1.27 -12.31
CA PHE A 255 1.61 2.07 -11.61
C PHE A 255 3.03 1.80 -12.12
N THR A 256 3.27 0.66 -12.77
CA THR A 256 4.58 0.25 -13.28
C THR A 256 4.79 0.57 -14.75
N GLU A 257 3.74 0.87 -15.49
CA GLU A 257 3.81 1.29 -16.89
C GLU A 257 4.46 2.67 -16.98
N LYS A 258 5.44 2.78 -17.88
CA LYS A 258 6.04 4.07 -18.18
C LYS A 258 5.05 4.89 -19.02
N ALA A 259 4.69 6.05 -18.53
CA ALA A 259 3.91 7.04 -19.27
C ALA A 259 4.65 7.49 -20.53
#